data_1b56fa72c97021d1380d3d5bb493bca9
#
_entry.id   1b56fa72c97021d1380d3d5bb493bca9
#
_cell.length_a   1.000
_cell.length_b   1.000
_cell.length_c   1.000
_cell.angle_alpha   90.00
_cell.angle_beta   90.00
_cell.angle_gamma   90.00
#
_symmetry.space_group_name_H-M   'P 1'
#
loop_
_entity.id
_entity.type
_entity.pdbx_description
1 polymer ?
#
loop_
_entity_poly.entity_id
_entity_poly.type
_entity_poly.pdbx_seq_one_letter_code
_entity_poly.pdbx_strand_id
1 'polypeptide(L)'
;MGRRLNGLEPRFGQRFVMAIGLAISSNLFAAIQTLNYISLDAKPLYANLSAMPYANPNAPKGGSVVLPATGTFDNFNSMNGKGSSADGVQYLYDGLMKNSLDEAGVAYPLLAQSITYDPDKPKYAIFHINPKARFSNGSPVTAKDVEFTFKKLLSEGAPGLRMYFADVAEIRAISKYDVRFDFKTDENKEMPIVVATVPIFSEHDLKNKDFTKVSMQAPLGSGAYVVAKIDAGRAITYKRNPNYWGKDLPVNKGAYNFDQIKYIYYRTLDIAFEGFKTGQYTVHREMTSRRWAIEYDFNAVKAGMIKKMVIKNHNPIPTQSFVFNTRKAPLNDIYFRQALSYAYDFEWMNKALFYGNYQRLQSYFDNSELAGVGKPSPAELTVLTPYLKQLSAFEQKKVLSDWTYPVTDASGFNRQNLLLARQILLSHGYKFNPQGKLLDKKGQPIAFEFLIHQDGLQRTLMPFIRNAKRLGIDVSIRSVDVPQYLERKRKYDYDLTTNVLPQSLNPGNEQLRFWSSSAADEEGNYNFSGIKNPVIDRMIDKLIRSKNRDEVITHTRVLDRLLRAGFYQIITYGKGVEWYATWDMYEQPKVQPKLDIGLDYWWTNATKAQKVNQYLKRQ
;
A
#
# COMPACT_ATOMS: atom_id res chain seq x y z
N MET A 1 -63.97 -46.29 -58.17
CA MET A 1 -62.82 -47.04 -58.65
C MET A 1 -61.80 -47.00 -57.59
N GLY A 2 -61.61 -47.95 -56.76
CA GLY A 2 -61.19 -49.34 -56.88
C GLY A 2 -59.75 -49.41 -56.44
N ARG A 3 -59.42 -50.01 -55.49
CA ARG A 3 -59.23 -51.25 -54.75
C ARG A 3 -58.11 -51.07 -53.70
N ARG A 4 -58.34 -51.42 -52.42
CA ARG A 4 -57.94 -52.65 -51.72
C ARG A 4 -56.49 -53.08 -51.96
N LEU A 5 -55.65 -53.37 -50.90
CA LEU A 5 -55.70 -54.42 -49.88
C LEU A 5 -54.57 -54.28 -48.89
N ASN A 6 -54.85 -54.53 -47.58
CA ASN A 6 -54.21 -55.48 -46.66
C ASN A 6 -52.66 -55.44 -46.55
N GLY A 7 -52.00 -55.48 -45.44
CA GLY A 7 -52.35 -56.04 -44.14
C GLY A 7 -51.08 -56.23 -43.30
N LEU A 8 -51.28 -56.56 -42.06
CA LEU A 8 -50.37 -57.18 -41.09
C LEU A 8 -49.44 -56.28 -40.24
N GLU A 9 -49.92 -56.09 -39.02
CA GLU A 9 -49.04 -55.86 -37.86
C GLU A 9 -48.11 -57.07 -37.60
N PRO A 10 -46.97 -56.81 -36.91
CA PRO A 10 -46.94 -57.29 -35.54
C PRO A 10 -46.30 -56.34 -34.56
N ARG A 11 -46.82 -56.38 -33.35
CA ARG A 11 -46.37 -55.81 -32.07
C ARG A 11 -44.89 -56.10 -31.81
N PHE A 12 -44.13 -55.06 -31.48
CA PHE A 12 -42.95 -55.22 -30.63
C PHE A 12 -42.87 -54.09 -29.55
N GLY A 13 -42.69 -54.55 -28.32
CA GLY A 13 -42.79 -53.77 -27.11
C GLY A 13 -41.72 -52.66 -26.99
N GLN A 14 -42.16 -51.46 -26.62
CA GLN A 14 -41.30 -50.40 -26.16
C GLN A 14 -40.75 -50.70 -24.76
N ARG A 15 -39.49 -51.06 -24.70
CA ARG A 15 -38.73 -51.01 -23.47
C ARG A 15 -38.28 -49.57 -23.27
N PHE A 16 -38.88 -48.88 -22.29
CA PHE A 16 -38.38 -47.64 -21.75
C PHE A 16 -37.04 -47.91 -21.02
N VAL A 17 -35.93 -47.53 -21.63
CA VAL A 17 -34.63 -47.44 -20.95
C VAL A 17 -34.55 -46.06 -20.29
N MET A 18 -34.79 -46.03 -18.99
CA MET A 18 -34.54 -44.86 -18.15
C MET A 18 -33.02 -44.67 -18.05
N ALA A 19 -32.44 -43.77 -18.84
CA ALA A 19 -31.06 -43.34 -18.66
C ALA A 19 -31.00 -42.43 -17.45
N ILE A 20 -30.62 -43.00 -16.30
CA ILE A 20 -30.22 -42.22 -15.13
C ILE A 20 -28.88 -41.57 -15.48
N GLY A 21 -28.92 -40.30 -15.87
CA GLY A 21 -27.73 -39.47 -15.99
C GLY A 21 -27.14 -39.25 -14.60
N LEU A 22 -26.13 -40.01 -14.24
CA LEU A 22 -25.23 -39.63 -13.14
C LEU A 22 -24.52 -38.35 -13.57
N ALA A 23 -25.01 -37.21 -13.08
CA ALA A 23 -24.22 -36.00 -13.04
C ALA A 23 -23.05 -36.24 -12.05
N ILE A 24 -21.93 -36.69 -12.57
CA ILE A 24 -20.67 -36.65 -11.85
C ILE A 24 -20.34 -35.18 -11.73
N SER A 25 -20.71 -34.56 -10.61
CA SER A 25 -20.10 -33.31 -10.17
C SER A 25 -18.62 -33.62 -9.96
N SER A 26 -17.81 -33.34 -10.98
CA SER A 26 -16.37 -33.26 -10.83
C SER A 26 -16.09 -32.09 -9.85
N ASN A 27 -16.01 -32.41 -8.55
CA ASN A 27 -15.29 -31.60 -7.63
C ASN A 27 -13.87 -31.54 -8.18
N LEU A 28 -13.53 -30.47 -8.90
CA LEU A 28 -12.15 -30.11 -9.17
C LEU A 28 -11.52 -29.76 -7.81
N PHE A 29 -10.97 -30.76 -7.17
CA PHE A 29 -9.94 -30.49 -6.17
C PHE A 29 -8.79 -29.86 -6.95
N ALA A 30 -8.46 -28.60 -6.64
CA ALA A 30 -7.25 -28.01 -7.16
C ALA A 30 -6.08 -28.88 -6.70
N ALA A 31 -5.50 -29.61 -7.62
CA ALA A 31 -4.38 -30.51 -7.32
C ALA A 31 -3.14 -29.67 -7.05
N ILE A 32 -2.25 -30.16 -6.20
CA ILE A 32 -0.90 -29.61 -6.03
C ILE A 32 -0.27 -29.43 -7.41
N GLN A 33 0.16 -28.20 -7.69
CA GLN A 33 0.69 -27.82 -9.00
C GLN A 33 2.09 -27.23 -8.86
N THR A 34 2.91 -27.43 -9.87
CA THR A 34 4.19 -26.71 -10.02
C THR A 34 3.98 -25.61 -11.05
N LEU A 35 4.08 -24.37 -10.62
CA LEU A 35 3.80 -23.16 -11.40
C LEU A 35 5.04 -22.26 -11.50
N ASN A 36 5.15 -21.55 -12.62
CA ASN A 36 6.14 -20.49 -12.82
C ASN A 36 5.59 -19.09 -12.47
N TYR A 37 4.65 -19.01 -11.54
CA TYR A 37 4.06 -17.78 -11.01
C TYR A 37 3.34 -18.07 -9.70
N ILE A 38 3.06 -17.01 -8.96
CA ILE A 38 2.04 -17.00 -7.91
C ILE A 38 0.98 -16.01 -8.34
N SER A 39 -0.29 -16.38 -8.21
CA SER A 39 -1.41 -15.47 -8.44
C SER A 39 -2.54 -15.79 -7.47
N LEU A 40 -3.16 -14.75 -6.93
CA LEU A 40 -4.42 -14.86 -6.19
C LEU A 40 -5.61 -15.06 -7.14
N ASP A 41 -5.43 -14.71 -8.41
CA ASP A 41 -6.39 -14.93 -9.51
C ASP A 41 -5.97 -16.11 -10.39
N ALA A 42 -6.93 -16.70 -11.08
CA ALA A 42 -6.74 -17.95 -11.77
C ALA A 42 -5.73 -17.92 -12.93
N LYS A 43 -5.39 -16.74 -13.51
CA LYS A 43 -4.51 -16.68 -14.68
C LYS A 43 -3.75 -15.36 -14.78
N PRO A 44 -2.44 -15.35 -14.50
CA PRO A 44 -1.61 -14.16 -14.68
C PRO A 44 -1.44 -13.84 -16.18
N LEU A 45 -1.31 -12.53 -16.47
CA LEU A 45 -1.22 -12.02 -17.85
C LEU A 45 0.13 -12.33 -18.50
N TYR A 46 1.21 -12.42 -17.71
CA TYR A 46 2.59 -12.39 -18.21
C TYR A 46 3.40 -13.67 -17.97
N ALA A 47 2.75 -14.76 -17.56
CA ALA A 47 3.45 -16.02 -17.19
C ALA A 47 4.35 -16.61 -18.29
N ASN A 48 4.06 -16.33 -19.57
CA ASN A 48 4.78 -16.90 -20.71
C ASN A 48 5.54 -15.85 -21.53
N LEU A 49 5.69 -14.61 -21.03
CA LEU A 49 6.40 -13.56 -21.75
C LEU A 49 7.91 -13.68 -21.56
N SER A 50 8.65 -13.31 -22.60
CA SER A 50 10.10 -13.23 -22.57
C SER A 50 10.65 -11.94 -21.95
N ALA A 51 9.79 -10.94 -21.74
CA ALA A 51 10.05 -9.68 -21.07
C ALA A 51 8.72 -9.07 -20.62
N MET A 52 8.75 -8.22 -19.59
CA MET A 52 7.56 -7.50 -19.12
C MET A 52 7.12 -6.45 -20.16
N PRO A 53 5.80 -6.19 -20.33
CA PRO A 53 5.30 -5.23 -21.33
C PRO A 53 5.79 -3.80 -21.11
N TYR A 54 6.04 -3.45 -19.84
CA TYR A 54 6.60 -2.16 -19.42
C TYR A 54 8.14 -2.15 -19.42
N ALA A 55 8.79 -3.01 -20.21
CA ALA A 55 10.23 -3.02 -20.40
C ALA A 55 10.59 -2.72 -21.86
N ASN A 56 11.75 -2.13 -22.09
CA ASN A 56 12.43 -2.12 -23.38
C ASN A 56 13.59 -3.12 -23.31
N PRO A 57 13.48 -4.32 -23.88
CA PRO A 57 14.56 -5.32 -23.83
C PRO A 57 15.90 -4.83 -24.40
N ASN A 58 15.85 -3.82 -25.28
CA ASN A 58 17.01 -3.23 -25.95
C ASN A 58 17.43 -1.89 -25.32
N ALA A 59 16.95 -1.55 -24.12
CA ALA A 59 17.35 -0.33 -23.43
C ALA A 59 18.88 -0.31 -23.22
N PRO A 60 19.56 0.79 -23.61
CA PRO A 60 21.01 0.88 -23.44
C PRO A 60 21.36 0.90 -21.94
N LYS A 61 22.43 0.20 -21.60
CA LYS A 61 23.03 0.26 -20.27
C LYS A 61 24.01 1.42 -20.21
N GLY A 62 24.01 2.15 -19.08
CA GLY A 62 24.95 3.26 -18.89
C GLY A 62 24.37 4.44 -18.14
N GLY A 63 25.22 5.37 -17.77
CA GLY A 63 24.85 6.60 -17.09
C GLY A 63 24.49 6.41 -15.62
N SER A 64 23.88 7.43 -15.05
CA SER A 64 23.54 7.44 -13.62
C SER A 64 22.20 8.12 -13.38
N VAL A 65 21.53 7.70 -12.30
CA VAL A 65 20.40 8.40 -11.72
C VAL A 65 20.76 8.86 -10.31
N VAL A 66 20.44 10.10 -9.98
CA VAL A 66 20.62 10.67 -8.64
C VAL A 66 19.26 11.00 -8.06
N LEU A 67 18.99 10.51 -6.87
CA LEU A 67 17.71 10.59 -6.17
C LEU A 67 17.89 11.33 -4.84
N PRO A 68 16.88 12.07 -4.37
CA PRO A 68 16.93 12.66 -3.03
C PRO A 68 16.47 11.64 -1.98
N ALA A 69 17.00 11.80 -0.79
CA ALA A 69 16.51 11.19 0.44
C ALA A 69 16.39 12.26 1.52
N THR A 70 15.61 12.04 2.56
CA THR A 70 15.47 12.97 3.69
C THR A 70 15.96 12.35 5.00
N GLY A 71 16.56 13.18 5.86
CA GLY A 71 17.12 12.72 7.12
C GLY A 71 18.54 12.20 6.98
N THR A 72 18.79 10.98 7.44
CA THR A 72 20.10 10.33 7.46
C THR A 72 19.94 8.81 7.42
N PHE A 73 21.04 8.07 7.33
CA PHE A 73 21.07 6.62 7.45
C PHE A 73 22.27 6.13 8.25
N ASP A 74 22.10 5.02 8.93
CA ASP A 74 23.11 4.37 9.77
C ASP A 74 23.05 2.83 9.68
N ASN A 75 22.19 2.28 8.79
CA ASN A 75 21.95 0.85 8.73
C ASN A 75 21.70 0.36 7.30
N PHE A 76 22.18 -0.86 6.97
CA PHE A 76 21.83 -1.58 5.75
C PHE A 76 20.78 -2.68 5.98
N ASN A 77 20.39 -2.94 7.23
CA ASN A 77 19.36 -3.91 7.55
C ASN A 77 18.02 -3.23 7.79
N SER A 78 17.15 -3.22 6.79
CA SER A 78 15.80 -2.65 6.89
C SER A 78 14.81 -3.54 7.67
N MET A 79 15.20 -4.79 8.02
CA MET A 79 14.30 -5.80 8.57
C MET A 79 14.37 -5.92 10.10
N ASN A 80 15.38 -5.35 10.74
CA ASN A 80 15.53 -5.42 12.22
C ASN A 80 14.78 -4.31 12.98
N GLY A 81 14.27 -3.29 12.27
CA GLY A 81 13.54 -2.16 12.89
C GLY A 81 14.41 -1.25 13.75
N LYS A 82 15.73 -1.25 13.57
CA LYS A 82 16.70 -0.44 14.30
C LYS A 82 17.39 0.56 13.37
N GLY A 83 17.70 1.74 13.90
CA GLY A 83 18.36 2.81 13.14
C GLY A 83 17.53 3.32 11.97
N SER A 84 18.20 3.98 11.04
CA SER A 84 17.64 4.48 9.78
C SER A 84 18.27 3.73 8.62
N SER A 85 17.45 2.94 7.90
CA SER A 85 17.93 2.17 6.76
C SER A 85 18.34 3.10 5.60
N ALA A 86 19.44 2.76 4.92
CA ALA A 86 19.84 3.47 3.72
C ALA A 86 18.80 3.29 2.59
N ASP A 87 18.45 4.40 1.90
CA ASP A 87 17.62 4.31 0.71
C ASP A 87 18.33 3.52 -0.39
N GLY A 88 17.57 2.70 -1.13
CA GLY A 88 18.12 1.86 -2.20
C GLY A 88 18.65 0.49 -1.76
N VAL A 89 18.56 0.10 -0.47
CA VAL A 89 18.99 -1.24 -0.01
C VAL A 89 18.28 -2.38 -0.74
N GLN A 90 17.07 -2.15 -1.25
CA GLN A 90 16.31 -3.15 -2.02
C GLN A 90 17.02 -3.58 -3.29
N TYR A 91 17.90 -2.76 -3.86
CA TYR A 91 18.69 -3.11 -5.05
C TYR A 91 19.78 -4.14 -4.79
N LEU A 92 20.11 -4.38 -3.53
CA LEU A 92 21.16 -5.32 -3.12
C LEU A 92 20.68 -6.77 -3.07
N TYR A 93 19.37 -7.01 -3.00
CA TYR A 93 18.79 -8.31 -2.73
C TYR A 93 17.73 -8.69 -3.76
N ASP A 94 17.61 -9.99 -4.00
CA ASP A 94 16.47 -10.58 -4.69
C ASP A 94 15.58 -11.33 -3.69
N GLY A 95 14.28 -11.38 -3.97
CA GLY A 95 13.33 -12.29 -3.34
C GLY A 95 13.24 -13.62 -4.11
N LEU A 96 12.47 -14.57 -3.60
CA LEU A 96 12.18 -15.81 -4.33
C LEU A 96 11.44 -15.52 -5.63
N MET A 97 10.48 -14.60 -5.59
CA MET A 97 9.76 -14.09 -6.75
C MET A 97 9.69 -12.56 -6.72
N LYS A 98 9.38 -11.96 -7.86
CA LYS A 98 9.24 -10.50 -8.05
C LYS A 98 7.79 -10.16 -8.37
N ASN A 99 7.21 -9.20 -7.64
CA ASN A 99 5.86 -8.70 -7.89
C ASN A 99 5.74 -8.09 -9.30
N SER A 100 4.58 -8.32 -9.93
CA SER A 100 4.18 -7.59 -11.13
C SER A 100 3.98 -6.10 -10.80
N LEU A 101 4.36 -5.22 -11.71
CA LEU A 101 4.04 -3.79 -11.60
C LEU A 101 2.71 -3.42 -12.26
N ASP A 102 1.99 -4.40 -12.82
CA ASP A 102 0.70 -4.22 -13.50
C ASP A 102 -0.45 -5.01 -12.86
N GLU A 103 -0.11 -6.07 -12.12
CA GLU A 103 -1.08 -7.05 -11.63
C GLU A 103 -0.99 -7.14 -10.12
N ALA A 104 -2.08 -6.85 -9.44
CA ALA A 104 -2.17 -6.99 -8.00
C ALA A 104 -2.13 -8.49 -7.60
N GLY A 105 -1.34 -8.84 -6.59
CA GLY A 105 -1.28 -10.22 -6.08
C GLY A 105 -0.66 -11.24 -7.03
N VAL A 106 0.15 -10.78 -7.99
CA VAL A 106 0.87 -11.63 -8.93
C VAL A 106 2.37 -11.45 -8.76
N ALA A 107 3.09 -12.57 -8.68
CA ALA A 107 4.55 -12.58 -8.66
C ALA A 107 5.11 -13.61 -9.65
N TYR A 108 6.23 -13.25 -10.26
CA TYR A 108 6.92 -14.02 -11.29
C TYR A 108 8.30 -14.49 -10.81
N PRO A 109 8.87 -15.55 -11.43
CA PRO A 109 10.14 -16.14 -11.03
C PRO A 109 11.29 -15.14 -10.93
N LEU A 110 12.06 -15.27 -9.84
CA LEU A 110 13.30 -14.55 -9.63
C LEU A 110 14.33 -15.55 -9.06
N LEU A 111 14.67 -15.56 -7.76
CA LEU A 111 15.54 -16.61 -7.21
C LEU A 111 14.93 -18.00 -7.35
N ALA A 112 13.62 -18.15 -7.15
CA ALA A 112 12.93 -19.39 -7.48
C ALA A 112 12.46 -19.37 -8.94
N GLN A 113 12.72 -20.48 -9.64
CA GLN A 113 12.25 -20.68 -11.01
C GLN A 113 10.79 -21.18 -11.08
N SER A 114 10.31 -21.79 -10.00
CA SER A 114 8.94 -22.31 -9.87
C SER A 114 8.57 -22.51 -8.40
N ILE A 115 7.29 -22.74 -8.18
CA ILE A 115 6.69 -23.04 -6.87
C ILE A 115 5.75 -24.24 -7.01
N THR A 116 5.78 -25.16 -6.05
CA THR A 116 4.83 -26.28 -5.94
C THR A 116 3.95 -26.07 -4.72
N TYR A 117 2.65 -25.91 -4.95
CA TYR A 117 1.65 -25.70 -3.88
C TYR A 117 0.24 -26.00 -4.39
N ASP A 118 -0.74 -26.01 -3.51
CA ASP A 118 -2.16 -25.99 -3.86
C ASP A 118 -2.64 -24.53 -3.81
N PRO A 119 -3.00 -23.89 -4.95
CA PRO A 119 -3.46 -22.50 -4.96
C PRO A 119 -4.76 -22.25 -4.19
N ASP A 120 -5.60 -23.27 -4.04
CA ASP A 120 -6.88 -23.15 -3.32
C ASP A 120 -6.74 -23.37 -1.82
N LYS A 121 -5.78 -24.22 -1.42
CA LYS A 121 -5.55 -24.60 -0.02
C LYS A 121 -4.05 -24.67 0.26
N PRO A 122 -3.35 -23.55 0.34
CA PRO A 122 -1.90 -23.51 0.47
C PRO A 122 -1.45 -23.89 1.89
N LYS A 123 -1.60 -25.17 2.25
CA LYS A 123 -1.10 -25.69 3.53
C LYS A 123 0.43 -25.68 3.59
N TYR A 124 1.06 -25.75 2.44
CA TYR A 124 2.51 -25.61 2.27
C TYR A 124 2.84 -25.06 0.87
N ALA A 125 4.06 -24.56 0.73
CA ALA A 125 4.64 -24.17 -0.54
C ALA A 125 6.09 -24.64 -0.63
N ILE A 126 6.49 -25.21 -1.78
CA ILE A 126 7.88 -25.57 -2.07
C ILE A 126 8.39 -24.68 -3.18
N PHE A 127 9.40 -23.86 -2.87
CA PHE A 127 10.06 -23.03 -3.87
C PHE A 127 11.30 -23.74 -4.42
N HIS A 128 11.39 -23.82 -5.75
CA HIS A 128 12.50 -24.43 -6.47
C HIS A 128 13.48 -23.35 -6.90
N ILE A 129 14.57 -23.20 -6.17
CA ILE A 129 15.59 -22.17 -6.41
C ILE A 129 16.32 -22.47 -7.71
N ASN A 130 16.52 -21.45 -8.53
CA ASN A 130 17.28 -21.57 -9.78
C ASN A 130 18.74 -21.91 -9.48
N PRO A 131 19.28 -23.04 -9.96
CA PRO A 131 20.68 -23.42 -9.71
C PRO A 131 21.73 -22.43 -10.24
N LYS A 132 21.30 -21.49 -11.12
CA LYS A 132 22.14 -20.39 -11.63
C LYS A 132 22.15 -19.18 -10.71
N ALA A 133 21.26 -19.10 -9.69
CA ALA A 133 21.20 -17.98 -8.77
C ALA A 133 22.53 -17.80 -8.00
N ARG A 134 23.01 -16.57 -7.93
CA ARG A 134 24.32 -16.22 -7.31
C ARG A 134 24.20 -14.96 -6.47
N PHE A 135 24.93 -14.96 -5.38
CA PHE A 135 25.29 -13.73 -4.69
C PHE A 135 26.33 -12.94 -5.51
N SER A 136 26.52 -11.67 -5.16
CA SER A 136 27.40 -10.75 -5.90
C SER A 136 28.89 -11.15 -5.89
N ASN A 137 29.30 -12.03 -4.97
CA ASN A 137 30.64 -12.62 -4.93
C ASN A 137 30.77 -13.92 -5.76
N GLY A 138 29.70 -14.35 -6.46
CA GLY A 138 29.65 -15.54 -7.27
C GLY A 138 29.27 -16.84 -6.53
N SER A 139 29.11 -16.81 -5.20
CA SER A 139 28.63 -17.97 -4.44
C SER A 139 27.17 -18.29 -4.77
N PRO A 140 26.76 -19.58 -4.75
CA PRO A 140 25.39 -19.96 -5.09
C PRO A 140 24.42 -19.53 -4.00
N VAL A 141 23.21 -19.12 -4.41
CA VAL A 141 22.05 -18.98 -3.51
C VAL A 141 21.43 -20.36 -3.35
N THR A 142 21.15 -20.77 -2.11
CA THR A 142 20.65 -22.10 -1.77
C THR A 142 19.39 -22.04 -0.89
N ALA A 143 18.72 -23.19 -0.74
CA ALA A 143 17.59 -23.33 0.18
C ALA A 143 17.94 -23.02 1.64
N LYS A 144 19.22 -23.23 2.04
CA LYS A 144 19.69 -22.88 3.39
C LYS A 144 19.71 -21.38 3.64
N ASP A 145 20.04 -20.57 2.63
CA ASP A 145 20.01 -19.10 2.75
C ASP A 145 18.56 -18.61 2.98
N VAL A 146 17.59 -19.24 2.32
CA VAL A 146 16.16 -18.93 2.52
C VAL A 146 15.70 -19.35 3.93
N GLU A 147 16.00 -20.58 4.33
CA GLU A 147 15.69 -21.09 5.67
C GLU A 147 16.29 -20.20 6.76
N PHE A 148 17.57 -19.85 6.63
CA PHE A 148 18.28 -18.93 7.52
C PHE A 148 17.61 -17.57 7.59
N THR A 149 17.26 -16.98 6.43
CA THR A 149 16.61 -15.66 6.35
C THR A 149 15.34 -15.64 7.16
N PHE A 150 14.44 -16.58 6.94
CA PHE A 150 13.14 -16.59 7.63
C PHE A 150 13.27 -16.94 9.12
N LYS A 151 14.18 -17.85 9.51
CA LYS A 151 14.47 -18.10 10.93
C LYS A 151 14.94 -16.82 11.63
N LYS A 152 15.81 -16.02 10.99
CA LYS A 152 16.25 -14.73 11.52
C LYS A 152 15.10 -13.72 11.60
N LEU A 153 14.26 -13.61 10.57
CA LEU A 153 13.13 -12.68 10.58
C LEU A 153 12.08 -13.01 11.63
N LEU A 154 11.78 -14.30 11.84
CA LEU A 154 10.81 -14.75 12.83
C LEU A 154 11.32 -14.59 14.28
N SER A 155 12.63 -14.75 14.51
CA SER A 155 13.22 -14.63 15.85
C SER A 155 13.67 -13.21 16.20
N GLU A 156 14.33 -12.52 15.27
CA GLU A 156 15.08 -11.28 15.49
C GLU A 156 14.58 -10.10 14.66
N GLY A 157 13.65 -10.33 13.73
CA GLY A 157 13.05 -9.27 12.89
C GLY A 157 12.21 -8.27 13.69
N ALA A 158 11.94 -7.13 13.10
CA ALA A 158 11.05 -6.13 13.68
C ALA A 158 9.70 -6.74 14.11
N PRO A 159 9.09 -6.32 15.24
CA PRO A 159 7.83 -6.90 15.73
C PRO A 159 6.73 -6.98 14.66
N GLY A 160 6.57 -5.93 13.84
CA GLY A 160 5.60 -5.92 12.76
C GLY A 160 5.83 -6.97 11.67
N LEU A 161 7.09 -7.31 11.37
CA LEU A 161 7.41 -8.38 10.43
C LEU A 161 7.09 -9.75 11.02
N ARG A 162 7.37 -9.98 12.29
CA ARG A 162 7.02 -11.24 12.96
C ARG A 162 5.52 -11.51 12.94
N MET A 163 4.70 -10.44 13.13
CA MET A 163 3.25 -10.55 12.99
C MET A 163 2.82 -10.82 11.54
N TYR A 164 3.49 -10.20 10.57
CA TYR A 164 3.19 -10.37 9.15
C TYR A 164 3.43 -11.82 8.68
N PHE A 165 4.42 -12.50 9.24
CA PHE A 165 4.73 -13.91 8.98
C PHE A 165 4.15 -14.87 10.02
N ALA A 166 3.19 -14.42 10.84
CA ALA A 166 2.66 -15.24 11.94
C ALA A 166 2.03 -16.58 11.49
N ASP A 167 1.55 -16.65 10.24
CA ASP A 167 0.98 -17.89 9.66
C ASP A 167 2.03 -18.88 9.16
N VAL A 168 3.31 -18.53 9.14
CA VAL A 168 4.39 -19.49 8.85
C VAL A 168 4.59 -20.39 10.07
N ALA A 169 4.41 -21.70 9.87
CA ALA A 169 4.59 -22.70 10.93
C ALA A 169 6.04 -23.21 10.97
N GLU A 170 6.58 -23.56 9.80
CA GLU A 170 7.94 -24.11 9.68
C GLU A 170 8.56 -23.78 8.33
N ILE A 171 9.88 -23.65 8.28
CA ILE A 171 10.66 -23.49 7.05
C ILE A 171 11.80 -24.50 7.07
N ARG A 172 11.95 -25.27 5.99
CA ARG A 172 12.98 -26.30 5.87
C ARG A 172 13.61 -26.32 4.49
N ALA A 173 14.93 -26.33 4.43
CA ALA A 173 15.66 -26.69 3.23
C ALA A 173 15.57 -28.23 3.06
N ILE A 174 14.75 -28.69 2.10
CA ILE A 174 14.53 -30.12 1.84
C ILE A 174 15.51 -30.70 0.82
N SER A 175 16.16 -29.83 0.04
CA SER A 175 17.31 -30.16 -0.81
C SER A 175 18.23 -28.93 -0.90
N LYS A 176 19.30 -29.01 -1.70
CA LYS A 176 20.18 -27.86 -1.95
C LYS A 176 19.44 -26.66 -2.54
N TYR A 177 18.42 -26.92 -3.37
CA TYR A 177 17.69 -25.89 -4.12
C TYR A 177 16.19 -25.91 -3.89
N ASP A 178 15.67 -26.74 -2.99
CA ASP A 178 14.25 -26.79 -2.66
C ASP A 178 14.04 -26.39 -1.20
N VAL A 179 13.23 -25.35 -0.99
CA VAL A 179 12.84 -24.89 0.34
C VAL A 179 11.34 -25.02 0.50
N ARG A 180 10.93 -25.65 1.60
CA ARG A 180 9.53 -25.86 1.97
C ARG A 180 9.14 -24.91 3.08
N PHE A 181 8.01 -24.25 2.88
CA PHE A 181 7.26 -23.48 3.88
C PHE A 181 6.01 -24.26 4.24
N ASP A 182 5.80 -24.55 5.51
CA ASP A 182 4.55 -25.08 6.04
C ASP A 182 3.79 -23.94 6.71
N PHE A 183 2.49 -23.80 6.43
CA PHE A 183 1.63 -22.75 6.99
C PHE A 183 0.71 -23.32 8.08
N LYS A 184 0.35 -22.47 9.06
CA LYS A 184 -0.53 -22.87 10.17
C LYS A 184 -1.93 -23.22 9.71
N THR A 185 -2.42 -22.53 8.68
CA THR A 185 -3.73 -22.74 8.06
C THR A 185 -3.59 -22.85 6.53
N ASP A 186 -4.55 -23.47 5.88
CA ASP A 186 -4.69 -23.52 4.42
C ASP A 186 -5.69 -22.48 3.89
N GLU A 187 -6.18 -21.62 4.76
CA GLU A 187 -7.21 -20.62 4.42
C GLU A 187 -6.62 -19.28 3.96
N ASN A 188 -5.37 -18.96 4.35
CA ASN A 188 -4.71 -17.73 3.93
C ASN A 188 -3.96 -17.93 2.60
N LYS A 189 -4.62 -17.62 1.50
CA LYS A 189 -4.07 -17.78 0.14
C LYS A 189 -2.94 -16.82 -0.21
N GLU A 190 -2.75 -15.75 0.58
CA GLU A 190 -1.67 -14.79 0.33
C GLU A 190 -0.32 -15.28 0.83
N MET A 191 -0.26 -16.24 1.73
CA MET A 191 1.00 -16.64 2.34
C MET A 191 2.10 -17.02 1.33
N PRO A 192 1.82 -17.75 0.24
CA PRO A 192 2.85 -18.05 -0.76
C PRO A 192 3.49 -16.79 -1.39
N ILE A 193 2.70 -15.75 -1.72
CA ILE A 193 3.25 -14.52 -2.29
C ILE A 193 3.93 -13.65 -1.24
N VAL A 194 3.40 -13.63 -0.02
CA VAL A 194 3.97 -12.91 1.12
C VAL A 194 5.40 -13.38 1.39
N VAL A 195 5.64 -14.70 1.45
CA VAL A 195 7.00 -15.24 1.68
C VAL A 195 7.88 -15.14 0.42
N ALA A 196 7.29 -15.16 -0.77
CA ALA A 196 8.04 -15.13 -2.03
C ALA A 196 8.78 -13.81 -2.30
N THR A 197 8.30 -12.70 -1.75
CA THR A 197 8.81 -11.35 -2.07
C THR A 197 9.79 -10.78 -1.05
N VAL A 198 10.11 -11.56 -0.03
CA VAL A 198 11.08 -11.19 1.02
C VAL A 198 12.50 -11.22 0.48
N PRO A 199 13.34 -10.19 0.77
CA PRO A 199 14.77 -10.23 0.47
C PRO A 199 15.47 -11.43 1.10
N ILE A 200 16.23 -12.18 0.31
CA ILE A 200 16.98 -13.35 0.80
C ILE A 200 18.40 -12.95 1.16
N PHE A 201 18.78 -13.23 2.40
CA PHE A 201 20.10 -12.96 2.96
C PHE A 201 21.04 -14.15 2.78
N SER A 202 22.34 -13.86 2.70
CA SER A 202 23.35 -14.90 2.72
C SER A 202 23.59 -15.40 4.15
N GLU A 203 23.40 -16.70 4.40
CA GLU A 203 23.75 -17.33 5.67
C GLU A 203 25.25 -17.12 5.97
N HIS A 204 26.10 -17.32 4.97
CA HIS A 204 27.56 -17.16 5.12
C HIS A 204 27.94 -15.75 5.58
N ASP A 205 27.25 -14.71 5.07
CA ASP A 205 27.54 -13.31 5.44
C ASP A 205 27.02 -12.95 6.82
N LEU A 206 25.86 -13.47 7.22
CA LEU A 206 25.15 -12.99 8.42
C LEU A 206 25.17 -13.93 9.62
N LYS A 207 25.58 -15.22 9.47
CA LYS A 207 25.52 -16.19 10.57
C LYS A 207 26.30 -15.80 11.83
N ASN A 208 27.39 -15.03 11.68
CA ASN A 208 28.25 -14.58 12.76
C ASN A 208 28.04 -13.08 13.10
N LYS A 209 27.00 -12.44 12.53
CA LYS A 209 26.67 -11.05 12.79
C LYS A 209 25.42 -10.96 13.65
N ASP A 210 25.39 -10.01 14.56
CA ASP A 210 24.18 -9.70 15.35
C ASP A 210 23.18 -8.99 14.46
N PHE A 211 22.11 -9.70 14.07
CA PHE A 211 21.06 -9.20 13.20
C PHE A 211 20.29 -8.03 13.81
N THR A 212 20.26 -7.92 15.14
CA THR A 212 19.52 -6.89 15.87
C THR A 212 20.23 -5.55 15.96
N LYS A 213 21.52 -5.49 15.57
CA LYS A 213 22.32 -4.26 15.61
C LYS A 213 22.30 -3.52 14.27
N VAL A 214 22.44 -2.21 14.34
CA VAL A 214 22.69 -1.35 13.18
C VAL A 214 24.08 -1.65 12.62
N SER A 215 24.21 -1.63 11.30
CA SER A 215 25.47 -1.89 10.62
C SER A 215 25.59 -1.09 9.34
N MET A 216 26.72 -0.40 9.19
CA MET A 216 27.12 0.28 7.94
C MET A 216 28.03 -0.58 7.07
N GLN A 217 28.23 -1.83 7.41
CA GLN A 217 28.96 -2.76 6.56
C GLN A 217 28.09 -3.13 5.34
N ALA A 218 28.67 -2.94 4.15
CA ALA A 218 28.01 -3.32 2.90
C ALA A 218 27.67 -4.82 2.91
N PRO A 219 26.40 -5.21 2.74
CA PRO A 219 25.99 -6.61 2.81
C PRO A 219 26.31 -7.36 1.52
N LEU A 220 26.43 -8.68 1.63
CA LEU A 220 26.48 -9.59 0.48
C LEU A 220 25.05 -9.91 0.05
N GLY A 221 24.65 -9.40 -1.11
CA GLY A 221 23.33 -9.64 -1.70
C GLY A 221 23.39 -10.31 -3.06
N SER A 222 22.23 -10.73 -3.56
CA SER A 222 22.04 -11.37 -4.87
C SER A 222 21.54 -10.40 -5.95
N GLY A 223 21.24 -9.16 -5.57
CA GLY A 223 20.57 -8.17 -6.41
C GLY A 223 21.42 -7.57 -7.53
N ALA A 224 20.77 -6.72 -8.34
CA ALA A 224 21.37 -6.14 -9.55
C ALA A 224 22.44 -5.09 -9.26
N TYR A 225 22.52 -4.56 -8.04
CA TYR A 225 23.50 -3.55 -7.63
C TYR A 225 24.27 -4.00 -6.39
N VAL A 226 25.45 -3.40 -6.23
CA VAL A 226 26.28 -3.52 -5.03
C VAL A 226 26.65 -2.14 -4.51
N VAL A 227 26.95 -2.01 -3.23
CA VAL A 227 27.41 -0.75 -2.64
C VAL A 227 28.76 -0.38 -3.25
N ALA A 228 28.86 0.84 -3.81
CA ALA A 228 30.10 1.37 -4.38
C ALA A 228 30.76 2.41 -3.48
N LYS A 229 29.99 3.29 -2.86
CA LYS A 229 30.52 4.35 -1.99
C LYS A 229 29.51 4.69 -0.90
N ILE A 230 30.00 4.86 0.31
CA ILE A 230 29.25 5.32 1.47
C ILE A 230 29.86 6.66 1.91
N ASP A 231 29.05 7.70 1.96
CA ASP A 231 29.32 8.95 2.68
C ASP A 231 28.32 9.00 3.82
N ALA A 232 28.77 8.55 4.99
CA ALA A 232 27.91 8.23 6.14
C ALA A 232 26.91 9.33 6.46
N GLY A 233 25.62 8.98 6.45
CA GLY A 233 24.50 9.88 6.73
C GLY A 233 24.24 10.95 5.67
N ARG A 234 25.08 11.10 4.63
CA ARG A 234 24.97 12.15 3.60
C ARG A 234 24.69 11.64 2.20
N ALA A 235 25.32 10.55 1.78
CA ALA A 235 25.08 9.98 0.46
C ALA A 235 25.48 8.50 0.39
N ILE A 236 24.79 7.77 -0.47
CA ILE A 236 25.15 6.39 -0.81
C ILE A 236 25.10 6.22 -2.33
N THR A 237 26.07 5.49 -2.87
CA THR A 237 26.14 5.15 -4.28
C THR A 237 26.17 3.64 -4.46
N TYR A 238 25.26 3.15 -5.26
CA TYR A 238 25.21 1.77 -5.73
C TYR A 238 25.75 1.71 -7.17
N LYS A 239 26.53 0.68 -7.48
CA LYS A 239 26.97 0.40 -8.85
C LYS A 239 26.31 -0.87 -9.36
N ARG A 240 25.95 -0.90 -10.64
CA ARG A 240 25.40 -2.08 -11.28
C ARG A 240 26.43 -3.23 -11.24
N ASN A 241 25.94 -4.40 -10.87
CA ASN A 241 26.74 -5.63 -10.94
C ASN A 241 26.74 -6.16 -12.38
N PRO A 242 27.87 -6.10 -13.12
CA PRO A 242 27.90 -6.59 -14.50
C PRO A 242 27.65 -8.09 -14.61
N ASN A 243 27.94 -8.82 -13.52
CA ASN A 243 27.77 -10.27 -13.40
C ASN A 243 26.45 -10.65 -12.71
N TYR A 244 25.47 -9.73 -12.67
CA TYR A 244 24.18 -10.04 -12.07
C TYR A 244 23.57 -11.29 -12.73
N TRP A 245 23.35 -12.31 -11.92
CA TRP A 245 22.89 -13.63 -12.36
C TRP A 245 21.53 -13.60 -13.06
N GLY A 246 20.63 -12.73 -12.59
CA GLY A 246 19.22 -12.66 -13.01
C GLY A 246 18.94 -11.67 -14.15
N LYS A 247 19.95 -11.11 -14.81
CA LYS A 247 19.81 -10.04 -15.83
C LYS A 247 18.95 -10.43 -17.04
N ASP A 248 18.96 -11.70 -17.41
CA ASP A 248 18.25 -12.23 -18.59
C ASP A 248 16.89 -12.86 -18.25
N LEU A 249 16.49 -12.86 -16.97
CA LEU A 249 15.17 -13.34 -16.56
C LEU A 249 14.07 -12.42 -17.12
N PRO A 250 12.90 -12.96 -17.50
CA PRO A 250 11.81 -12.17 -18.07
C PRO A 250 11.44 -10.92 -17.25
N VAL A 251 11.43 -11.03 -15.93
CA VAL A 251 11.11 -9.93 -15.00
C VAL A 251 12.19 -8.83 -14.93
N ASN A 252 13.39 -9.09 -15.42
CA ASN A 252 14.53 -8.19 -15.35
C ASN A 252 15.05 -7.76 -16.71
N LYS A 253 14.59 -8.40 -17.79
CA LYS A 253 15.03 -8.05 -19.14
C LYS A 253 14.62 -6.63 -19.49
N GLY A 254 15.61 -5.80 -19.81
CA GLY A 254 15.41 -4.36 -20.03
C GLY A 254 15.35 -3.51 -18.76
N ALA A 255 15.53 -4.11 -17.57
CA ALA A 255 15.63 -3.40 -16.29
C ALA A 255 17.08 -3.12 -15.88
N TYR A 256 17.25 -2.29 -14.83
CA TYR A 256 18.55 -1.98 -14.21
C TYR A 256 19.58 -1.41 -15.20
N ASN A 257 19.17 -0.36 -15.93
CA ASN A 257 19.94 0.18 -17.02
C ASN A 257 21.03 1.17 -16.59
N PHE A 258 20.89 1.82 -15.43
CA PHE A 258 21.88 2.76 -14.94
C PHE A 258 23.13 2.03 -14.41
N ASP A 259 24.33 2.56 -14.71
CA ASP A 259 25.57 2.07 -14.11
C ASP A 259 25.67 2.41 -12.64
N GLN A 260 25.06 3.55 -12.24
CA GLN A 260 25.05 4.01 -10.87
C GLN A 260 23.68 4.55 -10.47
N ILE A 261 23.28 4.23 -9.23
CA ILE A 261 22.16 4.86 -8.53
C ILE A 261 22.74 5.53 -7.30
N LYS A 262 22.54 6.84 -7.14
CA LYS A 262 23.03 7.59 -5.99
C LYS A 262 21.87 8.23 -5.24
N TYR A 263 21.87 8.11 -3.92
CA TYR A 263 20.98 8.86 -3.03
C TYR A 263 21.78 9.93 -2.31
N ILE A 264 21.21 11.15 -2.28
CA ILE A 264 21.76 12.31 -1.53
C ILE A 264 20.75 12.68 -0.44
N TYR A 265 21.20 12.72 0.79
CA TYR A 265 20.35 13.00 1.94
C TYR A 265 20.31 14.51 2.23
N TYR A 266 19.09 15.01 2.35
CA TYR A 266 18.78 16.40 2.69
C TYR A 266 18.04 16.45 4.03
N ARG A 267 18.25 17.54 4.77
CA ARG A 267 17.58 17.72 6.06
C ARG A 267 16.06 17.83 5.92
N THR A 268 15.59 18.51 4.88
CA THR A 268 14.16 18.72 4.61
C THR A 268 13.86 18.62 3.13
N LEU A 269 12.57 18.43 2.78
CA LEU A 269 12.10 18.43 1.40
C LEU A 269 12.31 19.79 0.70
N ASP A 270 12.29 20.90 1.45
CA ASP A 270 12.52 22.24 0.90
C ASP A 270 13.98 22.40 0.47
N ILE A 271 14.92 21.98 1.30
CA ILE A 271 16.35 21.98 0.96
C ILE A 271 16.62 21.02 -0.21
N ALA A 272 15.96 19.86 -0.23
CA ALA A 272 16.07 18.95 -1.35
C ALA A 272 15.61 19.62 -2.66
N PHE A 273 14.50 20.35 -2.65
CA PHE A 273 14.03 21.03 -3.85
C PHE A 273 15.02 22.09 -4.39
N GLU A 274 15.71 22.83 -3.49
CA GLU A 274 16.79 23.72 -3.91
C GLU A 274 17.95 22.93 -4.56
N GLY A 275 18.30 21.77 -4.02
CA GLY A 275 19.25 20.84 -4.65
C GLY A 275 18.80 20.35 -6.03
N PHE A 276 17.50 20.13 -6.24
CA PHE A 276 16.95 19.78 -7.56
C PHE A 276 17.13 20.91 -8.58
N LYS A 277 16.84 22.16 -8.19
CA LYS A 277 16.98 23.32 -9.07
C LYS A 277 18.40 23.50 -9.60
N THR A 278 19.40 23.10 -8.80
CA THR A 278 20.83 23.21 -9.14
C THR A 278 21.44 21.93 -9.73
N GLY A 279 20.61 20.90 -10.00
CA GLY A 279 21.07 19.65 -10.62
C GLY A 279 21.87 18.72 -9.70
N GLN A 280 21.83 18.92 -8.36
CA GLN A 280 22.49 18.01 -7.42
C GLN A 280 21.90 16.59 -7.50
N TYR A 281 20.61 16.48 -7.84
CA TYR A 281 19.98 15.21 -8.15
C TYR A 281 19.02 15.39 -9.35
N THR A 282 18.60 14.29 -9.96
CA THR A 282 18.08 14.30 -11.33
C THR A 282 16.63 13.89 -11.48
N VAL A 283 16.06 13.20 -10.50
CA VAL A 283 14.65 12.77 -10.48
C VAL A 283 14.03 13.22 -9.18
N HIS A 284 13.01 14.06 -9.24
CA HIS A 284 12.27 14.60 -8.11
C HIS A 284 10.81 14.13 -8.13
N ARG A 285 10.37 13.46 -7.07
CA ARG A 285 8.94 13.20 -6.80
C ARG A 285 8.38 14.38 -6.03
N GLU A 286 7.47 15.13 -6.65
CA GLU A 286 6.87 16.29 -6.01
C GLU A 286 5.68 15.89 -5.12
N MET A 287 5.78 16.26 -3.85
CA MET A 287 4.76 15.96 -2.84
C MET A 287 3.88 17.17 -2.49
N THR A 288 4.26 18.38 -2.95
CA THR A 288 3.66 19.64 -2.52
C THR A 288 2.90 20.29 -3.67
N SER A 289 1.56 20.39 -3.53
CA SER A 289 0.70 20.98 -4.56
C SER A 289 1.06 22.44 -4.89
N ARG A 290 1.44 23.24 -3.90
CA ARG A 290 1.89 24.61 -4.12
C ARG A 290 3.12 24.66 -5.03
N ARG A 291 4.16 23.88 -4.73
CA ARG A 291 5.35 23.81 -5.56
C ARG A 291 4.99 23.41 -6.99
N TRP A 292 4.24 22.31 -7.14
CA TRP A 292 3.83 21.83 -8.46
C TRP A 292 3.11 22.88 -9.27
N ALA A 293 2.26 23.71 -8.62
CA ALA A 293 1.46 24.72 -9.27
C ALA A 293 2.25 25.97 -9.65
N ILE A 294 3.15 26.47 -8.80
CA ILE A 294 3.69 27.82 -8.95
C ILE A 294 5.21 27.96 -8.78
N GLU A 295 5.94 26.94 -8.27
CA GLU A 295 7.38 27.08 -7.99
C GLU A 295 8.29 26.49 -9.07
N TYR A 296 7.74 25.84 -10.11
CA TYR A 296 8.49 25.37 -11.27
C TYR A 296 8.66 26.48 -12.33
N ASP A 297 9.10 27.67 -11.89
CA ASP A 297 9.36 28.85 -12.73
C ASP A 297 10.83 29.32 -12.62
N PHE A 298 11.77 28.39 -12.55
CA PHE A 298 13.20 28.67 -12.47
C PHE A 298 13.91 28.46 -13.82
N ASN A 299 15.15 28.97 -13.94
CA ASN A 299 15.88 29.03 -15.20
C ASN A 299 15.96 27.69 -15.95
N ALA A 300 16.21 26.58 -15.27
CA ALA A 300 16.32 25.28 -15.89
C ALA A 300 14.99 24.81 -16.54
N VAL A 301 13.84 25.15 -15.92
CA VAL A 301 12.51 24.89 -16.50
C VAL A 301 12.29 25.73 -17.75
N LYS A 302 12.58 27.04 -17.67
CA LYS A 302 12.46 27.97 -18.81
C LYS A 302 13.37 27.58 -19.97
N ALA A 303 14.54 27.06 -19.68
CA ALA A 303 15.50 26.57 -20.66
C ALA A 303 15.14 25.19 -21.25
N GLY A 304 14.05 24.56 -20.82
CA GLY A 304 13.63 23.24 -21.29
C GLY A 304 14.56 22.10 -20.84
N MET A 305 15.29 22.30 -19.73
CA MET A 305 16.16 21.26 -19.15
C MET A 305 15.42 20.36 -18.16
N ILE A 306 14.24 20.75 -17.71
CA ILE A 306 13.39 20.00 -16.79
C ILE A 306 12.12 19.54 -17.50
N LYS A 307 11.81 18.24 -17.37
CA LYS A 307 10.56 17.62 -17.81
C LYS A 307 9.66 17.37 -16.61
N LYS A 308 8.47 17.99 -16.60
CA LYS A 308 7.41 17.69 -15.64
C LYS A 308 6.56 16.55 -16.17
N MET A 309 6.21 15.59 -15.31
CA MET A 309 5.40 14.43 -15.66
C MET A 309 4.29 14.23 -14.63
N VAL A 310 3.08 13.94 -15.13
CA VAL A 310 1.95 13.49 -14.35
C VAL A 310 1.72 12.03 -14.70
N ILE A 311 2.02 11.15 -13.77
CA ILE A 311 1.95 9.70 -13.98
C ILE A 311 0.72 9.17 -13.23
N LYS A 312 -0.16 8.49 -13.96
CA LYS A 312 -1.34 7.85 -13.37
C LYS A 312 -0.90 6.68 -12.50
N ASN A 313 -1.41 6.62 -11.27
CA ASN A 313 -1.17 5.54 -10.33
C ASN A 313 -2.49 4.82 -10.04
N HIS A 314 -2.50 3.51 -10.17
CA HIS A 314 -3.70 2.68 -9.95
C HIS A 314 -3.75 2.03 -8.55
N ASN A 315 -2.78 2.30 -7.69
CA ASN A 315 -2.85 1.89 -6.29
C ASN A 315 -3.93 2.68 -5.53
N PRO A 316 -4.46 2.15 -4.44
CA PRO A 316 -5.24 2.94 -3.51
C PRO A 316 -4.46 4.18 -3.07
N ILE A 317 -5.14 5.33 -3.04
CA ILE A 317 -4.52 6.55 -2.55
C ILE A 317 -4.29 6.41 -1.04
N PRO A 318 -3.07 6.63 -0.52
CA PRO A 318 -2.84 6.63 0.91
C PRO A 318 -3.80 7.58 1.61
N THR A 319 -4.61 7.03 2.53
CA THR A 319 -5.68 7.80 3.18
C THR A 319 -5.10 8.74 4.20
N GLN A 320 -5.07 10.03 3.86
CA GLN A 320 -4.79 11.08 4.84
C GLN A 320 -6.06 11.36 5.65
N SER A 321 -5.93 11.47 6.96
CA SER A 321 -7.08 11.64 7.84
C SER A 321 -6.78 12.40 9.12
N PHE A 322 -7.82 12.99 9.71
CA PHE A 322 -7.85 13.41 11.11
C PHE A 322 -8.47 12.28 11.92
N VAL A 323 -7.70 11.72 12.82
CA VAL A 323 -8.06 10.56 13.63
C VAL A 323 -8.73 11.01 14.92
N PHE A 324 -9.89 10.44 15.23
CA PHE A 324 -10.55 10.60 16.52
C PHE A 324 -10.14 9.48 17.47
N ASN A 325 -9.68 9.83 18.67
CA ASN A 325 -9.45 8.82 19.71
C ASN A 325 -10.75 8.46 20.40
N THR A 326 -11.43 7.42 19.92
CA THR A 326 -12.74 7.01 20.44
C THR A 326 -12.70 6.38 21.84
N ARG A 327 -11.50 6.24 22.44
CA ARG A 327 -11.35 5.86 23.86
C ARG A 327 -11.78 6.97 24.79
N LYS A 328 -11.88 8.22 24.29
CA LYS A 328 -12.19 9.43 25.05
C LYS A 328 -13.58 9.98 24.69
N ALA A 329 -14.38 10.36 25.70
CA ALA A 329 -15.63 11.09 25.49
C ALA A 329 -15.35 12.56 25.14
N PRO A 330 -16.19 13.19 24.29
CA PRO A 330 -17.30 12.64 23.57
C PRO A 330 -16.95 12.03 22.20
N LEU A 331 -15.66 11.82 21.89
CA LEU A 331 -15.21 11.22 20.62
C LEU A 331 -15.66 9.76 20.45
N ASN A 332 -16.11 9.09 21.51
CA ASN A 332 -16.74 7.77 21.45
C ASN A 332 -18.19 7.82 20.91
N ASP A 333 -18.85 9.00 20.87
CA ASP A 333 -20.19 9.17 20.31
C ASP A 333 -20.13 9.34 18.78
N ILE A 334 -20.78 8.43 18.05
CA ILE A 334 -20.78 8.43 16.58
C ILE A 334 -21.41 9.68 15.98
N TYR A 335 -22.45 10.21 16.62
CA TYR A 335 -23.14 11.42 16.16
C TYR A 335 -22.27 12.67 16.36
N PHE A 336 -21.47 12.68 17.43
CA PHE A 336 -20.49 13.73 17.65
C PHE A 336 -19.40 13.70 16.55
N ARG A 337 -18.86 12.51 16.23
CA ARG A 337 -17.88 12.36 15.16
C ARG A 337 -18.45 12.71 13.80
N GLN A 338 -19.71 12.31 13.53
CA GLN A 338 -20.42 12.73 12.31
C GLN A 338 -20.51 14.26 12.23
N ALA A 339 -20.95 14.93 13.29
CA ALA A 339 -21.06 16.38 13.32
C ALA A 339 -19.72 17.08 13.08
N LEU A 340 -18.63 16.59 13.69
CA LEU A 340 -17.28 17.11 13.43
C LEU A 340 -16.82 16.92 11.99
N SER A 341 -17.25 15.85 11.31
CA SER A 341 -16.89 15.64 9.89
C SER A 341 -17.44 16.75 8.97
N TYR A 342 -18.55 17.38 9.33
CA TYR A 342 -19.12 18.53 8.62
C TYR A 342 -18.32 19.83 8.81
N ALA A 343 -17.43 19.89 9.81
CA ALA A 343 -16.55 21.05 10.00
C ALA A 343 -15.38 21.08 9.00
N TYR A 344 -15.12 19.99 8.28
CA TYR A 344 -14.05 19.92 7.31
C TYR A 344 -14.49 20.49 5.95
N ASP A 345 -13.85 21.59 5.54
CA ASP A 345 -14.16 22.32 4.30
C ASP A 345 -13.09 22.05 3.24
N PHE A 346 -13.25 20.93 2.53
CA PHE A 346 -12.30 20.50 1.51
C PHE A 346 -12.30 21.45 0.30
N GLU A 347 -13.44 21.86 -0.20
CA GLU A 347 -13.55 22.61 -1.44
C GLU A 347 -12.85 23.97 -1.33
N TRP A 348 -13.03 24.66 -0.20
CA TRP A 348 -12.29 25.89 0.07
C TRP A 348 -10.78 25.61 0.20
N MET A 349 -10.39 24.58 0.92
CA MET A 349 -8.98 24.22 1.08
C MET A 349 -8.35 23.87 -0.25
N ASN A 350 -9.05 23.10 -1.10
CA ASN A 350 -8.55 22.73 -2.42
C ASN A 350 -8.32 23.94 -3.31
N LYS A 351 -9.26 24.90 -3.30
CA LYS A 351 -9.14 26.15 -4.04
C LYS A 351 -8.05 27.06 -3.47
N ALA A 352 -8.09 27.33 -2.17
CA ALA A 352 -7.27 28.37 -1.53
C ALA A 352 -5.84 27.90 -1.16
N LEU A 353 -5.67 26.61 -0.81
CA LEU A 353 -4.40 26.08 -0.30
C LEU A 353 -3.72 25.11 -1.26
N PHE A 354 -4.50 24.37 -2.07
CA PHE A 354 -4.00 23.27 -2.87
C PHE A 354 -4.06 23.50 -4.38
N TYR A 355 -4.49 24.68 -4.82
CA TYR A 355 -4.51 25.07 -6.24
C TYR A 355 -5.35 24.14 -7.13
N GLY A 356 -6.39 23.52 -6.56
CA GLY A 356 -7.26 22.58 -7.28
C GLY A 356 -6.64 21.20 -7.57
N ASN A 357 -5.49 20.87 -6.96
CA ASN A 357 -4.69 19.71 -7.34
C ASN A 357 -5.05 18.40 -6.61
N TYR A 358 -5.98 18.43 -5.66
CA TYR A 358 -6.41 17.24 -4.93
C TYR A 358 -7.89 16.94 -5.14
N GLN A 359 -8.30 15.74 -4.78
CA GLN A 359 -9.69 15.31 -4.69
C GLN A 359 -10.06 14.98 -3.25
N ARG A 360 -11.33 15.15 -2.90
CA ARG A 360 -11.89 14.68 -1.64
C ARG A 360 -11.92 13.16 -1.65
N LEU A 361 -11.24 12.52 -0.72
CA LEU A 361 -11.33 11.07 -0.59
C LEU A 361 -12.66 10.67 0.04
N GLN A 362 -13.25 9.60 -0.47
CA GLN A 362 -14.55 9.05 -0.04
C GLN A 362 -14.43 7.67 0.59
N SER A 363 -13.26 7.03 0.48
CA SER A 363 -12.98 5.65 0.87
C SER A 363 -11.58 5.53 1.44
N TYR A 364 -11.35 4.52 2.28
CA TYR A 364 -10.00 4.12 2.70
C TYR A 364 -9.22 3.43 1.58
N PHE A 365 -9.91 3.06 0.48
CA PHE A 365 -9.35 2.38 -0.70
C PHE A 365 -9.59 3.18 -1.98
N ASP A 366 -9.74 4.50 -1.88
CA ASP A 366 -9.97 5.37 -3.05
C ASP A 366 -8.94 5.15 -4.16
N ASN A 367 -9.35 5.39 -5.40
CA ASN A 367 -8.59 5.14 -6.63
C ASN A 367 -8.42 3.65 -6.96
N SER A 368 -9.19 2.77 -6.34
CA SER A 368 -9.15 1.33 -6.63
C SER A 368 -10.54 0.71 -6.69
N GLU A 369 -10.60 -0.48 -7.24
CA GLU A 369 -11.81 -1.31 -7.26
C GLU A 369 -12.28 -1.76 -5.87
N LEU A 370 -11.44 -1.56 -4.85
CA LEU A 370 -11.72 -1.94 -3.46
C LEU A 370 -12.56 -0.90 -2.71
N ALA A 371 -12.79 0.28 -3.28
CA ALA A 371 -13.54 1.35 -2.64
C ALA A 371 -15.02 1.00 -2.48
N GLY A 372 -15.52 1.01 -1.24
CA GLY A 372 -16.92 0.74 -0.89
C GLY A 372 -17.82 1.98 -1.06
N VAL A 373 -17.80 2.63 -2.24
CA VAL A 373 -18.62 3.79 -2.58
C VAL A 373 -19.83 3.40 -3.43
N GLY A 374 -20.82 4.29 -3.53
CA GLY A 374 -22.08 3.99 -4.20
C GLY A 374 -22.99 3.06 -3.37
N LYS A 375 -24.06 2.56 -3.96
CA LYS A 375 -24.92 1.55 -3.33
C LYS A 375 -24.21 0.20 -3.22
N PRO A 376 -24.42 -0.57 -2.13
CA PRO A 376 -23.84 -1.90 -2.04
C PRO A 376 -24.35 -2.82 -3.16
N SER A 377 -23.45 -3.60 -3.76
CA SER A 377 -23.78 -4.62 -4.75
C SER A 377 -24.52 -5.81 -4.12
N PRO A 378 -25.20 -6.67 -4.92
CA PRO A 378 -25.81 -7.89 -4.41
C PRO A 378 -24.84 -8.79 -3.63
N ALA A 379 -23.58 -8.90 -4.08
CA ALA A 379 -22.54 -9.66 -3.39
C ALA A 379 -22.20 -9.05 -2.03
N GLU A 380 -22.00 -7.72 -1.95
CA GLU A 380 -21.77 -7.00 -0.70
C GLU A 380 -22.97 -7.16 0.27
N LEU A 381 -24.21 -7.10 -0.23
CA LEU A 381 -25.42 -7.33 0.58
C LEU A 381 -25.48 -8.75 1.14
N THR A 382 -25.13 -9.76 0.35
CA THR A 382 -25.06 -11.16 0.81
C THR A 382 -24.09 -11.30 1.98
N VAL A 383 -22.94 -10.66 1.92
CA VAL A 383 -21.94 -10.68 2.99
C VAL A 383 -22.41 -9.90 4.23
N LEU A 384 -23.06 -8.76 4.04
CA LEU A 384 -23.39 -7.81 5.12
C LEU A 384 -24.67 -8.18 5.87
N THR A 385 -25.70 -8.71 5.17
CA THR A 385 -27.05 -8.95 5.71
C THR A 385 -27.06 -9.75 7.04
N PRO A 386 -26.26 -10.83 7.21
CA PRO A 386 -26.24 -11.60 8.45
C PRO A 386 -25.83 -10.79 9.69
N TYR A 387 -25.13 -9.68 9.48
CA TYR A 387 -24.54 -8.87 10.56
C TYR A 387 -25.31 -7.56 10.81
N LEU A 388 -26.27 -7.19 9.97
CA LEU A 388 -26.99 -5.90 10.10
C LEU A 388 -27.58 -5.67 11.48
N LYS A 389 -28.18 -6.71 12.10
CA LYS A 389 -28.78 -6.61 13.45
C LYS A 389 -27.76 -6.30 14.56
N GLN A 390 -26.47 -6.48 14.30
CA GLN A 390 -25.39 -6.19 15.25
C GLN A 390 -24.90 -4.73 15.13
N LEU A 391 -25.34 -4.01 14.10
CA LEU A 391 -25.05 -2.59 13.85
C LEU A 391 -26.17 -1.73 14.45
N SER A 392 -25.84 -0.52 14.88
CA SER A 392 -26.84 0.50 15.23
C SER A 392 -27.70 0.86 14.03
N ALA A 393 -28.93 1.35 14.27
CA ALA A 393 -29.80 1.80 13.19
C ALA A 393 -29.14 2.86 12.28
N PHE A 394 -28.31 3.70 12.86
CA PHE A 394 -27.52 4.69 12.11
C PHE A 394 -26.51 4.04 11.17
N GLU A 395 -25.70 3.10 11.67
CA GLU A 395 -24.72 2.39 10.87
C GLU A 395 -25.39 1.56 9.77
N GLN A 396 -26.51 0.86 10.08
CA GLN A 396 -27.31 0.13 9.08
C GLN A 396 -27.72 1.04 7.93
N LYS A 397 -28.28 2.22 8.25
CA LYS A 397 -28.68 3.21 7.24
C LYS A 397 -27.50 3.63 6.39
N LYS A 398 -26.31 3.84 6.99
CA LYS A 398 -25.10 4.28 6.28
C LYS A 398 -24.54 3.20 5.37
N VAL A 399 -24.36 1.97 5.86
CA VAL A 399 -23.76 0.89 5.07
C VAL A 399 -24.63 0.44 3.89
N LEU A 400 -25.96 0.64 3.99
CA LEU A 400 -26.93 0.26 2.95
C LEU A 400 -27.22 1.38 1.94
N SER A 401 -26.76 2.60 2.17
CA SER A 401 -27.05 3.74 1.31
C SER A 401 -25.85 4.17 0.48
N ASP A 402 -26.16 4.88 -0.60
CA ASP A 402 -25.17 5.67 -1.34
C ASP A 402 -25.02 7.01 -0.63
N TRP A 403 -23.96 7.17 0.14
CA TRP A 403 -23.66 8.43 0.80
C TRP A 403 -22.19 8.81 0.61
N THR A 404 -21.95 10.10 0.56
CA THR A 404 -20.62 10.69 0.46
C THR A 404 -20.37 11.65 1.61
N TYR A 405 -19.12 11.98 1.86
CA TYR A 405 -18.79 13.07 2.76
C TYR A 405 -19.34 14.39 2.24
N PRO A 406 -19.74 15.33 3.14
CA PRO A 406 -20.35 16.57 2.75
C PRO A 406 -19.46 17.39 1.81
N VAL A 407 -20.10 17.98 0.80
CA VAL A 407 -19.49 18.97 -0.10
C VAL A 407 -19.81 20.37 0.44
N THR A 408 -18.91 21.33 0.25
CA THR A 408 -19.08 22.73 0.64
C THR A 408 -19.22 23.64 -0.58
N ASP A 409 -19.62 24.90 -0.36
CA ASP A 409 -19.71 25.93 -1.39
C ASP A 409 -18.35 26.61 -1.70
N ALA A 410 -17.27 26.12 -1.10
CA ALA A 410 -15.93 26.69 -1.19
C ALA A 410 -15.82 28.16 -0.72
N SER A 411 -16.77 28.66 0.05
CA SER A 411 -16.75 30.04 0.59
C SER A 411 -15.80 30.22 1.79
N GLY A 412 -15.42 29.12 2.45
CA GLY A 412 -14.69 29.10 3.72
C GLY A 412 -15.57 29.39 4.95
N PHE A 413 -16.87 29.65 4.74
CA PHE A 413 -17.83 29.79 5.83
C PHE A 413 -18.54 28.49 6.17
N ASN A 414 -18.72 27.59 5.20
CA ASN A 414 -19.29 26.24 5.35
C ASN A 414 -20.61 26.23 6.15
N ARG A 415 -21.43 27.29 5.97
CA ARG A 415 -22.61 27.59 6.83
C ARG A 415 -23.62 26.44 6.85
N GLN A 416 -23.95 25.90 5.69
CA GLN A 416 -25.00 24.87 5.58
C GLN A 416 -24.60 23.59 6.34
N ASN A 417 -23.38 23.13 6.14
CA ASN A 417 -22.89 21.94 6.84
C ASN A 417 -22.75 22.16 8.36
N LEU A 418 -22.35 23.37 8.79
CA LEU A 418 -22.29 23.68 10.21
C LEU A 418 -23.68 23.75 10.86
N LEU A 419 -24.73 24.21 10.14
CA LEU A 419 -26.11 24.15 10.63
C LEU A 419 -26.57 22.70 10.78
N LEU A 420 -26.27 21.81 9.80
CA LEU A 420 -26.55 20.37 9.89
C LEU A 420 -25.81 19.73 11.06
N ALA A 421 -24.53 20.04 11.23
CA ALA A 421 -23.73 19.57 12.37
C ALA A 421 -24.35 19.99 13.70
N ARG A 422 -24.77 21.26 13.82
CA ARG A 422 -25.43 21.77 15.01
C ARG A 422 -26.75 21.05 15.28
N GLN A 423 -27.56 20.80 14.25
CA GLN A 423 -28.81 20.04 14.37
C GLN A 423 -28.58 18.61 14.85
N ILE A 424 -27.58 17.91 14.30
CA ILE A 424 -27.18 16.57 14.74
C ILE A 424 -26.83 16.60 16.24
N LEU A 425 -25.98 17.53 16.66
CA LEU A 425 -25.56 17.64 18.06
C LEU A 425 -26.75 17.86 19.00
N LEU A 426 -27.61 18.81 18.69
CA LEU A 426 -28.80 19.13 19.50
C LEU A 426 -29.77 17.94 19.60
N SER A 427 -30.01 17.23 18.49
CA SER A 427 -30.93 16.07 18.46
C SER A 427 -30.37 14.86 19.23
N HIS A 428 -29.07 14.85 19.57
CA HIS A 428 -28.42 13.78 20.32
C HIS A 428 -27.97 14.18 21.73
N GLY A 429 -28.61 15.23 22.30
CA GLY A 429 -28.50 15.58 23.70
C GLY A 429 -27.37 16.55 24.05
N TYR A 430 -26.65 17.09 23.07
CA TYR A 430 -25.68 18.17 23.30
C TYR A 430 -26.40 19.50 23.45
N LYS A 431 -25.85 20.41 24.24
CA LYS A 431 -26.45 21.73 24.49
C LYS A 431 -25.40 22.83 24.32
N PHE A 432 -25.86 24.06 24.09
CA PHE A 432 -24.97 25.23 24.09
C PHE A 432 -25.21 26.05 25.37
N ASN A 433 -24.11 26.53 25.95
CA ASN A 433 -24.22 27.50 27.04
C ASN A 433 -24.53 28.93 26.49
N PRO A 434 -24.84 29.92 27.36
CA PRO A 434 -25.08 31.28 26.93
C PRO A 434 -23.92 31.94 26.16
N GLN A 435 -22.70 31.49 26.37
CA GLN A 435 -21.51 31.96 25.67
C GLN A 435 -21.28 31.26 24.31
N GLY A 436 -22.22 30.42 23.86
CA GLY A 436 -22.15 29.71 22.60
C GLY A 436 -21.16 28.50 22.59
N LYS A 437 -20.68 28.06 23.76
CA LYS A 437 -19.85 26.85 23.86
C LYS A 437 -20.72 25.61 23.87
N LEU A 438 -20.30 24.58 23.12
CA LEU A 438 -20.93 23.28 23.13
C LEU A 438 -20.58 22.55 24.43
N LEU A 439 -21.60 22.03 25.11
CA LEU A 439 -21.47 21.24 26.34
C LEU A 439 -21.63 19.76 26.02
N ASP A 440 -20.85 18.94 26.67
CA ASP A 440 -21.02 17.49 26.67
C ASP A 440 -22.30 17.08 27.43
N LYS A 441 -22.60 15.77 27.48
CA LYS A 441 -23.78 15.23 28.17
C LYS A 441 -23.74 15.41 29.70
N LYS A 442 -22.57 15.83 30.26
CA LYS A 442 -22.38 16.16 31.68
C LYS A 442 -22.42 17.68 31.95
N GLY A 443 -22.63 18.49 30.91
CA GLY A 443 -22.70 19.95 31.01
C GLY A 443 -21.34 20.64 31.03
N GLN A 444 -20.26 19.96 30.65
CA GLN A 444 -18.92 20.55 30.58
C GLN A 444 -18.61 21.06 29.17
N PRO A 445 -17.94 22.24 29.02
CA PRO A 445 -17.50 22.71 27.71
C PRO A 445 -16.55 21.74 27.06
N ILE A 446 -16.77 21.50 25.75
CA ILE A 446 -15.95 20.55 24.98
C ILE A 446 -14.71 21.26 24.45
N ALA A 447 -13.53 20.69 24.75
CA ALA A 447 -12.26 21.13 24.24
C ALA A 447 -11.37 19.92 23.89
N PHE A 448 -10.54 20.04 22.85
CA PHE A 448 -9.62 19.00 22.39
C PHE A 448 -8.22 19.53 22.11
N GLU A 449 -7.24 18.66 22.27
CA GLU A 449 -5.89 18.84 21.77
C GLU A 449 -5.73 18.10 20.43
N PHE A 450 -5.24 18.80 19.40
CA PHE A 450 -4.83 18.22 18.14
C PHE A 450 -3.31 18.04 18.12
N LEU A 451 -2.84 16.81 18.27
CA LEU A 451 -1.42 16.47 18.32
C LEU A 451 -0.80 16.41 16.93
N ILE A 452 0.29 17.15 16.70
CA ILE A 452 1.09 17.13 15.46
C ILE A 452 2.58 17.15 15.76
N HIS A 453 3.41 16.86 14.74
CA HIS A 453 4.88 16.94 14.80
C HIS A 453 5.49 17.79 13.67
N GLN A 454 4.65 18.33 12.79
CA GLN A 454 5.09 19.14 11.65
C GLN A 454 4.31 20.44 11.63
N ASP A 455 4.99 21.55 11.82
CA ASP A 455 4.37 22.89 11.84
C ASP A 455 3.69 23.25 10.51
N GLY A 456 4.17 22.72 9.39
CA GLY A 456 3.55 22.88 8.08
C GLY A 456 2.11 22.37 7.99
N LEU A 457 1.71 21.43 8.87
CA LEU A 457 0.33 20.92 8.95
C LEU A 457 -0.64 21.95 9.57
N GLN A 458 -0.17 22.90 10.38
CA GLN A 458 -1.04 23.90 11.01
C GLN A 458 -1.90 24.62 9.97
N ARG A 459 -1.30 24.98 8.83
CA ARG A 459 -2.02 25.66 7.75
C ARG A 459 -3.25 24.86 7.24
N THR A 460 -3.15 23.55 7.22
CA THR A 460 -4.24 22.67 6.75
C THR A 460 -5.26 22.35 7.84
N LEU A 461 -4.87 22.48 9.12
CA LEU A 461 -5.75 22.26 10.26
C LEU A 461 -6.60 23.50 10.60
N MET A 462 -6.09 24.70 10.38
CA MET A 462 -6.75 25.95 10.79
C MET A 462 -8.18 26.13 10.23
N PRO A 463 -8.50 25.74 8.98
CA PRO A 463 -9.88 25.82 8.50
C PRO A 463 -10.84 24.94 9.30
N PHE A 464 -10.43 23.71 9.60
CA PHE A 464 -11.20 22.78 10.43
C PHE A 464 -11.39 23.32 11.86
N ILE A 465 -10.32 23.82 12.49
CA ILE A 465 -10.35 24.39 13.84
C ILE A 465 -11.29 25.59 13.91
N ARG A 466 -11.26 26.49 12.92
CA ARG A 466 -12.19 27.64 12.85
C ARG A 466 -13.64 27.18 12.77
N ASN A 467 -13.91 26.14 11.99
CA ASN A 467 -15.28 25.62 11.85
C ASN A 467 -15.73 24.86 13.12
N ALA A 468 -14.83 24.10 13.78
CA ALA A 468 -15.11 23.50 15.09
C ALA A 468 -15.42 24.57 16.15
N LYS A 469 -14.70 25.69 16.15
CA LYS A 469 -14.98 26.84 17.03
C LYS A 469 -16.36 27.46 16.77
N ARG A 470 -16.80 27.52 15.51
CA ARG A 470 -18.17 27.97 15.14
C ARG A 470 -19.25 27.02 15.66
N LEU A 471 -18.92 25.75 15.85
CA LEU A 471 -19.77 24.75 16.52
C LEU A 471 -19.63 24.81 18.07
N GLY A 472 -18.95 25.80 18.60
CA GLY A 472 -18.75 25.94 20.05
C GLY A 472 -17.71 24.99 20.66
N ILE A 473 -16.88 24.33 19.84
CA ILE A 473 -15.88 23.37 20.26
C ILE A 473 -14.49 24.04 20.17
N ASP A 474 -13.76 24.04 21.27
CA ASP A 474 -12.38 24.55 21.29
C ASP A 474 -11.41 23.44 20.87
N VAL A 475 -10.57 23.72 19.87
CA VAL A 475 -9.49 22.81 19.45
C VAL A 475 -8.19 23.57 19.45
N SER A 476 -7.23 23.12 20.26
CA SER A 476 -5.87 23.65 20.34
C SER A 476 -4.90 22.75 19.57
N ILE A 477 -3.87 23.33 18.97
CA ILE A 477 -2.79 22.56 18.31
C ILE A 477 -1.66 22.33 19.32
N ARG A 478 -1.24 21.09 19.46
CA ARG A 478 -0.04 20.70 20.20
C ARG A 478 1.01 20.18 19.23
N SER A 479 1.98 21.02 18.90
CA SER A 479 3.15 20.62 18.12
C SER A 479 4.25 20.14 19.07
N VAL A 480 4.80 18.96 18.79
CA VAL A 480 5.89 18.33 19.55
C VAL A 480 6.96 17.79 18.58
N ASP A 481 8.13 17.46 19.08
CA ASP A 481 9.16 16.80 18.27
C ASP A 481 8.76 15.38 17.84
N VAL A 482 9.46 14.83 16.86
CA VAL A 482 9.14 13.50 16.30
C VAL A 482 9.19 12.38 17.34
N PRO A 483 10.25 12.24 18.18
CA PRO A 483 10.29 11.23 19.23
C PRO A 483 9.10 11.31 20.19
N GLN A 484 8.77 12.49 20.69
CA GLN A 484 7.64 12.71 21.59
C GLN A 484 6.30 12.41 20.89
N TYR A 485 6.16 12.80 19.61
CA TYR A 485 4.97 12.49 18.82
C TYR A 485 4.75 10.97 18.68
N LEU A 486 5.80 10.24 18.30
CA LEU A 486 5.73 8.79 18.12
C LEU A 486 5.41 8.08 19.44
N GLU A 487 6.00 8.51 20.55
CA GLU A 487 5.74 7.92 21.87
C GLU A 487 4.31 8.18 22.34
N ARG A 488 3.80 9.42 22.19
CA ARG A 488 2.41 9.74 22.51
C ARG A 488 1.43 8.97 21.61
N LYS A 489 1.75 8.88 20.32
CA LYS A 489 0.93 8.13 19.36
C LYS A 489 0.93 6.64 19.68
N ARG A 490 2.07 6.07 20.06
CA ARG A 490 2.22 4.68 20.50
C ARG A 490 1.35 4.34 21.70
N LYS A 491 1.23 5.28 22.66
CA LYS A 491 0.41 5.17 23.87
C LYS A 491 -1.04 5.65 23.71
N TYR A 492 -1.43 6.07 22.50
CA TYR A 492 -2.73 6.67 22.23
C TYR A 492 -3.05 7.92 23.10
N ASP A 493 -2.00 8.66 23.51
CA ASP A 493 -2.11 9.87 24.31
C ASP A 493 -2.35 11.12 23.43
N TYR A 494 -3.56 11.25 22.92
CA TYR A 494 -4.06 12.39 22.16
C TYR A 494 -5.60 12.37 22.15
N ASP A 495 -6.23 13.48 21.78
CA ASP A 495 -7.65 13.54 21.45
C ASP A 495 -7.83 13.39 19.95
N LEU A 496 -7.18 14.27 19.18
CA LEU A 496 -7.09 14.19 17.73
C LEU A 496 -5.63 14.16 17.27
N THR A 497 -5.38 13.49 16.13
CA THR A 497 -4.07 13.52 15.48
C THR A 497 -4.24 13.32 13.97
N THR A 498 -3.15 13.46 13.20
CA THR A 498 -3.14 13.11 11.78
C THR A 498 -2.64 11.69 11.57
N ASN A 499 -3.13 11.07 10.50
CA ASN A 499 -2.58 9.80 10.03
C ASN A 499 -2.55 9.77 8.50
N VAL A 500 -1.57 9.05 7.95
CA VAL A 500 -1.53 8.64 6.55
C VAL A 500 -1.46 7.12 6.53
N LEU A 501 -2.52 6.49 6.04
CA LEU A 501 -2.64 5.04 6.00
C LEU A 501 -2.49 4.56 4.56
N PRO A 502 -1.37 3.93 4.21
CA PRO A 502 -1.25 3.26 2.91
C PRO A 502 -2.10 1.99 2.90
N GLN A 503 -2.75 1.74 1.77
CA GLN A 503 -3.47 0.50 1.51
C GLN A 503 -2.88 -0.17 0.27
N SER A 504 -3.01 -1.49 0.21
CA SER A 504 -2.62 -2.28 -0.95
C SER A 504 -3.83 -2.66 -1.79
N LEU A 505 -3.58 -3.12 -3.02
CA LEU A 505 -4.61 -3.76 -3.84
C LEU A 505 -4.94 -5.18 -3.35
N ASN A 506 -4.12 -5.75 -2.47
CA ASN A 506 -4.38 -7.01 -1.77
C ASN A 506 -4.30 -6.76 -0.27
N PRO A 507 -5.38 -6.25 0.33
CA PRO A 507 -5.43 -6.12 1.78
C PRO A 507 -5.58 -7.49 2.43
N GLY A 508 -4.83 -7.72 3.52
CA GLY A 508 -4.76 -9.00 4.22
C GLY A 508 -4.56 -8.84 5.73
N ASN A 509 -3.58 -9.54 6.27
CA ASN A 509 -3.28 -9.60 7.72
C ASN A 509 -2.99 -8.22 8.36
N GLU A 510 -2.50 -7.24 7.59
CA GLU A 510 -2.25 -5.88 8.11
C GLU A 510 -3.54 -5.19 8.57
N GLN A 511 -4.70 -5.56 8.04
CA GLN A 511 -5.99 -4.99 8.44
C GLN A 511 -6.32 -5.30 9.91
N LEU A 512 -5.82 -6.42 10.46
CA LEU A 512 -5.92 -6.72 11.89
C LEU A 512 -5.30 -5.61 12.73
N ARG A 513 -4.11 -5.13 12.33
CA ARG A 513 -3.39 -4.09 13.07
C ARG A 513 -4.06 -2.72 12.97
N PHE A 514 -4.75 -2.45 11.87
CA PHE A 514 -5.35 -1.14 11.61
C PHE A 514 -6.72 -0.98 12.28
N TRP A 515 -7.52 -2.05 12.34
CA TRP A 515 -8.95 -1.93 12.60
C TRP A 515 -9.51 -2.92 13.60
N SER A 516 -8.81 -4.02 13.97
CA SER A 516 -9.37 -5.03 14.84
C SER A 516 -9.56 -4.53 16.27
N SER A 517 -10.56 -5.10 16.96
CA SER A 517 -10.82 -4.84 18.37
C SER A 517 -9.66 -5.26 19.26
N SER A 518 -8.92 -6.32 18.90
CA SER A 518 -7.74 -6.79 19.65
C SER A 518 -6.59 -5.79 19.61
N ALA A 519 -6.43 -5.07 18.48
CA ALA A 519 -5.40 -4.04 18.33
C ALA A 519 -5.75 -2.71 19.00
N ALA A 520 -7.00 -2.54 19.46
CA ALA A 520 -7.50 -1.25 19.91
C ALA A 520 -6.74 -0.68 21.11
N ASP A 521 -6.39 -1.50 22.09
CA ASP A 521 -5.75 -1.06 23.34
C ASP A 521 -4.29 -1.55 23.46
N GLU A 522 -3.78 -2.25 22.45
CA GLU A 522 -2.41 -2.74 22.41
C GLU A 522 -1.46 -1.62 21.98
N GLU A 523 -0.63 -1.14 22.90
CA GLU A 523 0.35 -0.09 22.65
C GLU A 523 1.27 -0.42 21.47
N GLY A 524 1.49 0.57 20.59
CA GLY A 524 2.34 0.41 19.41
C GLY A 524 1.65 -0.23 18.22
N ASN A 525 0.36 -0.56 18.33
CA ASN A 525 -0.46 -0.97 17.20
C ASN A 525 -1.01 0.23 16.42
N TYR A 526 -1.62 -0.02 15.26
CA TYR A 526 -2.06 1.04 14.34
C TYR A 526 -3.57 1.33 14.40
N ASN A 527 -4.33 0.68 15.28
CA ASN A 527 -5.72 1.04 15.53
C ASN A 527 -5.80 2.35 16.32
N PHE A 528 -5.33 3.43 15.68
CA PHE A 528 -5.23 4.75 16.29
C PHE A 528 -6.57 5.30 16.76
N SER A 529 -7.66 4.96 16.09
CA SER A 529 -8.98 5.41 16.51
C SER A 529 -9.54 4.67 17.72
N GLY A 530 -9.03 3.47 18.07
CA GLY A 530 -9.57 2.64 19.14
C GLY A 530 -10.86 1.95 18.76
N ILE A 531 -10.94 1.47 17.51
CA ILE A 531 -12.12 0.78 16.98
C ILE A 531 -12.32 -0.55 17.73
N LYS A 532 -13.52 -0.76 18.24
CA LYS A 532 -13.98 -2.02 18.84
C LYS A 532 -15.36 -2.33 18.26
N ASN A 533 -15.38 -3.06 17.15
CA ASN A 533 -16.60 -3.42 16.45
C ASN A 533 -16.52 -4.88 15.97
N PRO A 534 -17.32 -5.80 16.56
CA PRO A 534 -17.28 -7.21 16.19
C PRO A 534 -17.60 -7.51 14.72
N VAL A 535 -18.39 -6.64 14.07
CA VAL A 535 -18.72 -6.80 12.64
C VAL A 535 -17.50 -6.46 11.78
N ILE A 536 -16.74 -5.45 12.17
CA ILE A 536 -15.45 -5.13 11.52
C ILE A 536 -14.47 -6.30 11.68
N ASP A 537 -14.35 -6.86 12.88
CA ASP A 537 -13.50 -8.03 13.13
C ASP A 537 -13.86 -9.20 12.23
N ARG A 538 -15.17 -9.49 12.07
CA ARG A 538 -15.66 -10.54 11.17
C ARG A 538 -15.36 -10.26 9.70
N MET A 539 -15.40 -9.01 9.28
CA MET A 539 -15.08 -8.66 7.89
C MET A 539 -13.58 -8.77 7.61
N ILE A 540 -12.73 -8.43 8.57
CA ILE A 540 -11.28 -8.65 8.46
C ILE A 540 -10.99 -10.15 8.34
N ASP A 541 -11.60 -11.00 9.18
CA ASP A 541 -11.43 -12.45 9.10
C ASP A 541 -11.88 -13.00 7.73
N LYS A 542 -13.05 -12.56 7.22
CA LYS A 542 -13.53 -12.95 5.89
C LYS A 542 -12.59 -12.48 4.78
N LEU A 543 -12.06 -11.27 4.88
CA LEU A 543 -11.12 -10.72 3.91
C LEU A 543 -9.83 -11.55 3.84
N ILE A 544 -9.23 -11.87 4.98
CA ILE A 544 -8.01 -12.69 5.06
C ILE A 544 -8.22 -14.09 4.47
N ARG A 545 -9.45 -14.63 4.59
CA ARG A 545 -9.82 -15.96 4.07
C ARG A 545 -10.46 -15.93 2.67
N SER A 546 -10.36 -14.82 1.96
CA SER A 546 -10.91 -14.68 0.60
C SER A 546 -10.25 -15.67 -0.35
N LYS A 547 -11.06 -16.32 -1.19
CA LYS A 547 -10.59 -17.41 -2.06
C LYS A 547 -10.17 -16.95 -3.44
N ASN A 548 -10.61 -15.77 -3.86
CA ASN A 548 -10.36 -15.19 -5.18
C ASN A 548 -10.50 -13.67 -5.12
N ARG A 549 -10.16 -13.00 -6.22
CA ARG A 549 -10.20 -11.55 -6.35
C ARG A 549 -11.58 -10.95 -6.07
N ASP A 550 -12.64 -11.59 -6.55
CA ASP A 550 -14.01 -11.09 -6.37
C ASP A 550 -14.42 -11.08 -4.89
N GLU A 551 -14.00 -12.09 -4.13
CA GLU A 551 -14.20 -12.11 -2.68
C GLU A 551 -13.35 -11.04 -1.98
N VAL A 552 -12.08 -10.85 -2.36
CA VAL A 552 -11.23 -9.77 -1.83
C VAL A 552 -11.88 -8.42 -2.07
N ILE A 553 -12.35 -8.15 -3.29
CA ILE A 553 -13.06 -6.90 -3.63
C ILE A 553 -14.31 -6.76 -2.77
N THR A 554 -15.14 -7.79 -2.70
CA THR A 554 -16.42 -7.76 -1.98
C THR A 554 -16.23 -7.53 -0.48
N HIS A 555 -15.34 -8.31 0.15
CA HIS A 555 -15.08 -8.21 1.59
C HIS A 555 -14.42 -6.88 1.95
N THR A 556 -13.49 -6.39 1.13
CA THR A 556 -12.86 -5.08 1.32
C THR A 556 -13.88 -3.94 1.21
N ARG A 557 -14.77 -3.98 0.22
CA ARG A 557 -15.82 -2.96 0.07
C ARG A 557 -16.77 -2.94 1.26
N VAL A 558 -17.15 -4.11 1.79
CA VAL A 558 -17.97 -4.19 3.01
C VAL A 558 -17.22 -3.63 4.22
N LEU A 559 -15.95 -3.98 4.40
CA LEU A 559 -15.10 -3.43 5.45
C LEU A 559 -15.00 -1.89 5.35
N ASP A 560 -14.75 -1.37 4.15
CA ASP A 560 -14.67 0.09 3.90
C ASP A 560 -15.98 0.80 4.25
N ARG A 561 -17.15 0.22 3.87
CA ARG A 561 -18.46 0.76 4.25
C ARG A 561 -18.66 0.85 5.77
N LEU A 562 -18.26 -0.19 6.50
CA LEU A 562 -18.34 -0.23 7.96
C LEU A 562 -17.43 0.83 8.60
N LEU A 563 -16.20 0.92 8.14
CA LEU A 563 -15.23 1.91 8.63
C LEU A 563 -15.72 3.35 8.38
N ARG A 564 -16.22 3.63 7.18
CA ARG A 564 -16.79 4.93 6.81
C ARG A 564 -18.02 5.24 7.65
N ALA A 565 -18.94 4.28 7.81
CA ALA A 565 -20.16 4.45 8.61
C ALA A 565 -19.88 4.76 10.08
N GLY A 566 -18.77 4.31 10.63
CA GLY A 566 -18.35 4.57 12.00
C GLY A 566 -17.80 5.98 12.25
N PHE A 567 -17.50 6.76 11.22
CA PHE A 567 -16.87 8.09 11.32
C PHE A 567 -15.67 8.14 12.27
N TYR A 568 -14.85 7.08 12.27
CA TYR A 568 -13.68 6.98 13.14
C TYR A 568 -12.59 8.01 12.80
N GLN A 569 -12.62 8.49 11.57
CA GLN A 569 -11.67 9.47 11.04
C GLN A 569 -12.38 10.43 10.08
N ILE A 570 -11.91 11.65 9.99
CA ILE A 570 -12.23 12.53 8.86
C ILE A 570 -11.22 12.19 7.76
N ILE A 571 -11.65 11.40 6.77
CA ILE A 571 -10.87 11.18 5.55
C ILE A 571 -10.73 12.53 4.84
N THR A 572 -9.52 12.91 4.44
CA THR A 572 -9.27 14.26 3.96
C THR A 572 -9.15 14.32 2.43
N TYR A 573 -7.96 14.30 1.87
CA TYR A 573 -7.72 14.50 0.45
C TYR A 573 -6.56 13.64 -0.05
N GLY A 574 -6.51 13.45 -1.35
CA GLY A 574 -5.42 12.76 -2.03
C GLY A 574 -5.43 13.03 -3.53
N LYS A 575 -4.58 12.31 -4.26
CA LYS A 575 -4.49 12.39 -5.72
C LYS A 575 -4.19 11.02 -6.31
N GLY A 576 -4.89 10.63 -7.38
CA GLY A 576 -4.68 9.38 -8.11
C GLY A 576 -3.54 9.45 -9.13
N VAL A 577 -2.67 10.44 -9.02
CA VAL A 577 -1.53 10.66 -9.91
C VAL A 577 -0.27 10.94 -9.10
N GLU A 578 0.88 10.62 -9.68
CA GLU A 578 2.18 10.99 -9.14
C GLU A 578 2.77 12.14 -9.96
N TRP A 579 3.36 13.10 -9.29
CA TRP A 579 4.06 14.22 -9.93
C TRP A 579 5.55 13.98 -9.87
N TYR A 580 6.18 13.96 -11.03
CA TYR A 580 7.63 13.87 -11.16
C TYR A 580 8.17 15.03 -11.97
N ALA A 581 9.31 15.51 -11.56
CA ALA A 581 10.13 16.40 -12.37
C ALA A 581 11.50 15.77 -12.54
N THR A 582 11.99 15.72 -13.76
CA THR A 582 13.32 15.15 -14.05
C THR A 582 14.14 16.14 -14.85
N TRP A 583 15.42 16.19 -14.60
CA TRP A 583 16.34 16.70 -15.58
C TRP A 583 16.20 15.87 -16.85
N ASP A 584 15.99 16.50 -18.03
CA ASP A 584 15.62 15.80 -19.25
C ASP A 584 16.83 15.05 -19.84
N MET A 585 17.24 13.99 -19.17
CA MET A 585 18.35 13.13 -19.55
C MET A 585 17.95 11.65 -19.62
N TYR A 586 16.68 11.34 -19.41
CA TYR A 586 16.19 9.97 -19.35
C TYR A 586 15.14 9.69 -20.40
N GLU A 587 15.08 8.42 -20.78
CA GLU A 587 13.98 7.83 -21.55
C GLU A 587 13.29 6.75 -20.71
N GLN A 588 12.07 6.45 -21.13
CA GLN A 588 11.18 5.51 -20.45
C GLN A 588 10.60 4.53 -21.48
N PRO A 589 10.18 3.32 -21.06
CA PRO A 589 9.39 2.43 -21.89
C PRO A 589 8.14 3.13 -22.43
N LYS A 590 7.67 2.70 -23.61
CA LYS A 590 6.44 3.24 -24.19
C LYS A 590 5.20 2.92 -23.36
N VAL A 591 5.19 1.75 -22.73
CA VAL A 591 4.13 1.32 -21.81
C VAL A 591 4.59 1.63 -20.40
N GLN A 592 3.79 2.39 -19.66
CA GLN A 592 4.02 2.65 -18.25
C GLN A 592 3.37 1.53 -17.42
N PRO A 593 4.04 1.03 -16.37
CA PRO A 593 3.39 0.12 -15.43
C PRO A 593 2.27 0.83 -14.66
N LYS A 594 1.25 0.07 -14.24
CA LYS A 594 0.06 0.62 -13.57
C LYS A 594 0.30 0.99 -12.11
N LEU A 595 1.18 0.24 -11.43
CA LEU A 595 1.33 0.27 -9.96
C LEU A 595 2.61 0.97 -9.49
N ASP A 596 3.50 1.36 -10.43
CA ASP A 596 4.78 2.00 -10.12
C ASP A 596 5.20 2.92 -11.27
N ILE A 597 6.17 3.80 -11.07
CA ILE A 597 6.75 4.61 -12.15
C ILE A 597 7.68 3.81 -13.06
N GLY A 598 8.09 2.62 -12.63
CA GLY A 598 9.00 1.74 -13.36
C GLY A 598 10.41 2.29 -13.53
N LEU A 599 10.94 3.02 -12.53
CA LEU A 599 12.28 3.64 -12.60
C LEU A 599 13.39 2.62 -12.95
N ASP A 600 13.24 1.38 -12.55
CA ASP A 600 14.17 0.29 -12.87
C ASP A 600 14.30 0.03 -14.38
N TYR A 601 13.29 0.42 -15.16
CA TYR A 601 13.22 0.22 -16.61
C TYR A 601 13.58 1.47 -17.41
N TRP A 602 13.90 2.59 -16.74
CA TRP A 602 14.37 3.81 -17.40
C TRP A 602 15.84 3.67 -17.82
N TRP A 603 16.28 4.50 -18.76
CA TRP A 603 17.67 4.55 -19.19
C TRP A 603 18.10 5.98 -19.52
N THR A 604 19.41 6.21 -19.54
CA THR A 604 20.00 7.48 -19.91
C THR A 604 19.98 7.66 -21.44
N ASN A 605 19.47 8.79 -21.93
CA ASN A 605 19.66 9.23 -23.29
C ASN A 605 20.94 10.05 -23.37
N ALA A 606 21.95 9.55 -24.09
CA ALA A 606 23.28 10.16 -24.12
C ALA A 606 23.26 11.62 -24.65
N THR A 607 22.51 11.90 -25.71
CA THR A 607 22.39 13.25 -26.31
C THR A 607 21.74 14.23 -25.36
N LYS A 608 20.63 13.83 -24.73
CA LYS A 608 19.93 14.66 -23.73
C LYS A 608 20.80 14.90 -22.50
N ALA A 609 21.45 13.86 -22.01
CA ALA A 609 22.35 13.94 -20.85
C ALA A 609 23.53 14.90 -21.14
N GLN A 610 24.10 14.85 -22.33
CA GLN A 610 25.16 15.78 -22.74
C GLN A 610 24.66 17.22 -22.71
N LYS A 611 23.47 17.50 -23.26
CA LYS A 611 22.86 18.85 -23.29
C LYS A 611 22.65 19.37 -21.85
N VAL A 612 22.08 18.55 -20.98
CA VAL A 612 21.85 18.91 -19.57
C VAL A 612 23.18 19.16 -18.85
N ASN A 613 24.16 18.29 -19.02
CA ASN A 613 25.47 18.45 -18.37
C ASN A 613 26.21 19.70 -18.84
N GLN A 614 26.09 20.08 -20.13
CA GLN A 614 26.63 21.34 -20.65
C GLN A 614 25.93 22.56 -20.02
N TYR A 615 24.60 22.49 -19.85
CA TYR A 615 23.85 23.55 -19.19
C TYR A 615 24.28 23.71 -17.73
N LEU A 616 24.41 22.62 -16.97
CA LEU A 616 24.82 22.64 -15.56
C LEU A 616 26.25 23.17 -15.35
N LYS A 617 27.16 22.96 -16.30
CA LYS A 617 28.53 23.50 -16.24
C LYS A 617 28.61 25.01 -16.45
N ARG A 618 27.57 25.65 -17.01
CA ARG A 618 27.49 27.08 -17.30
C ARG A 618 26.83 27.89 -16.19
N GLN A 619 26.21 27.22 -15.21
CA GLN A 619 25.67 27.79 -14.00
C GLN A 619 26.74 27.88 -12.90
#